data_91055031e25b5b4e2667978d439d6ab1
#
_entry.id   91055031e25b5b4e2667978d439d6ab1
#
_cell.length_a   1.000
_cell.length_b   1.000
_cell.length_c   1.000
_cell.angle_alpha   90.00
_cell.angle_beta   90.00
_cell.angle_gamma   90.00
#
_symmetry.space_group_name_H-M   'P 1'
#
loop_
_entity.id
_entity.type
_entity.pdbx_description
1 polymer ?
#
loop_
_entity_poly.entity_id
_entity_poly.type
_entity_poly.pdbx_seq_one_letter_code
_entity_poly.pdbx_strand_id
1 'polypeptide(L)'
;KRQPQLYMLDLSFRSNVPPLARGGPQDYYTMEHYQHFVFGSKTSLDAFNFVDLGVFGRTILVSIMVTIANLLFCYPIAFYIAKIANPSTARLLIVSLIIPFWINELLRSFALRILFANEGVINNFLTGIGVIDQSILFITYDIGLYTGLVYAYILLMMFPLYNAIESLDIN
;
A
#
# COMPACT_ATOMS: atom_id res chain seq x y z
N LYS A 1 20.82 -4.31 -22.78
CA LYS A 1 19.95 -3.48 -21.92
C LYS A 1 19.95 -4.14 -20.53
N ARG A 2 20.69 -3.59 -19.57
CA ARG A 2 20.67 -4.10 -18.19
C ARG A 2 19.25 -3.85 -17.65
N GLN A 3 18.65 -4.86 -17.03
CA GLN A 3 17.33 -4.72 -16.43
C GLN A 3 17.44 -3.69 -15.29
N PRO A 4 16.50 -2.72 -15.19
CA PRO A 4 16.58 -1.65 -14.18
C PRO A 4 16.72 -2.17 -12.75
N GLN A 5 16.10 -3.31 -12.46
CA GLN A 5 16.15 -3.95 -11.14
C GLN A 5 17.55 -4.46 -10.78
N LEU A 6 18.27 -5.09 -11.72
CA LEU A 6 19.64 -5.54 -11.52
C LEU A 6 20.60 -4.36 -11.34
N TYR A 7 20.33 -3.25 -12.03
CA TYR A 7 21.11 -2.04 -11.86
C TYR A 7 20.89 -1.38 -10.49
N MET A 8 19.64 -1.34 -10.01
CA MET A 8 19.32 -0.86 -8.66
C MET A 8 19.99 -1.73 -7.58
N LEU A 9 19.97 -3.04 -7.77
CA LEU A 9 20.63 -3.98 -6.86
C LEU A 9 22.15 -3.78 -6.85
N ASP A 10 22.78 -3.61 -8.01
CA ASP A 10 24.21 -3.28 -8.10
C ASP A 10 24.55 -1.97 -7.37
N LEU A 11 23.71 -0.93 -7.55
CA LEU A 11 23.86 0.37 -6.88
C LEU A 11 23.70 0.29 -5.35
N SER A 12 22.87 -0.60 -4.85
CA SER A 12 22.66 -0.74 -3.39
C SER A 12 23.93 -1.22 -2.66
N PHE A 13 24.82 -1.89 -3.38
CA PHE A 13 26.12 -2.36 -2.85
C PHE A 13 27.31 -1.47 -3.22
N ARG A 14 27.07 -0.33 -3.87
CA ARG A 14 28.16 0.60 -4.24
C ARG A 14 28.22 1.79 -3.29
N SER A 15 29.43 2.37 -3.18
CA SER A 15 29.64 3.63 -2.44
C SER A 15 28.81 4.77 -3.02
N ASN A 16 28.40 5.73 -2.18
CA ASN A 16 27.59 6.88 -2.59
C ASN A 16 28.45 7.91 -3.36
N VAL A 17 28.70 7.65 -4.63
CA VAL A 17 29.52 8.51 -5.51
C VAL A 17 28.62 9.24 -6.50
N PRO A 18 28.87 10.55 -6.80
CA PRO A 18 28.14 11.28 -7.82
C PRO A 18 28.13 10.56 -9.17
N PRO A 19 27.09 10.69 -10.00
CA PRO A 19 26.96 9.96 -11.26
C PRO A 19 28.14 10.10 -12.22
N LEU A 20 28.84 11.26 -12.18
CA LEU A 20 30.01 11.56 -12.99
C LEU A 20 31.29 10.87 -12.53
N ALA A 21 31.36 10.46 -11.26
CA ALA A 21 32.54 9.80 -10.68
C ALA A 21 32.38 8.26 -10.59
N ARG A 22 31.29 7.72 -11.11
CA ARG A 22 31.04 6.27 -11.17
C ARG A 22 32.02 5.59 -12.13
N GLY A 23 32.58 4.48 -11.67
CA GLY A 23 33.66 3.76 -12.39
C GLY A 23 35.04 4.29 -12.09
N GLY A 24 35.19 5.28 -11.20
CA GLY A 24 36.45 5.80 -10.71
C GLY A 24 36.96 5.05 -9.47
N PRO A 25 38.11 5.46 -8.93
CA PRO A 25 38.74 4.80 -7.78
C PRO A 25 37.95 4.88 -6.47
N GLN A 26 36.94 5.75 -6.43
CA GLN A 26 36.01 5.90 -5.28
C GLN A 26 34.75 5.04 -5.41
N ASP A 27 34.52 4.38 -6.55
CA ASP A 27 33.41 3.50 -6.80
C ASP A 27 33.74 2.06 -6.44
N TYR A 28 33.59 1.70 -5.18
CA TYR A 28 33.84 0.37 -4.62
C TYR A 28 32.58 -0.26 -4.04
N TYR A 29 32.56 -1.57 -3.96
CA TYR A 29 31.48 -2.32 -3.33
C TYR A 29 31.58 -2.22 -1.81
N THR A 30 30.46 -1.86 -1.18
CA THR A 30 30.38 -1.66 0.27
C THR A 30 28.99 -2.01 0.80
N MET A 31 28.91 -2.35 2.07
CA MET A 31 27.67 -2.55 2.82
C MET A 31 27.30 -1.33 3.68
N GLU A 32 27.95 -0.19 3.49
CA GLU A 32 27.74 1.02 4.28
C GLU A 32 26.28 1.49 4.32
N HIS A 33 25.55 1.34 3.21
CA HIS A 33 24.12 1.71 3.15
C HIS A 33 23.27 0.88 4.11
N TYR A 34 23.54 -0.43 4.18
CA TYR A 34 22.82 -1.34 5.10
C TYR A 34 23.26 -1.13 6.55
N GLN A 35 24.55 -0.87 6.78
CA GLN A 35 25.06 -0.50 8.10
C GLN A 35 24.45 0.81 8.58
N HIS A 36 24.38 1.82 7.72
CA HIS A 36 23.75 3.09 8.04
C HIS A 36 22.25 2.93 8.37
N PHE A 37 21.54 2.06 7.65
CA PHE A 37 20.14 1.76 7.93
C PHE A 37 19.95 1.14 9.31
N VAL A 38 20.82 0.19 9.69
CA VAL A 38 20.68 -0.53 10.96
C VAL A 38 21.25 0.26 12.15
N PHE A 39 22.40 0.92 11.97
CA PHE A 39 23.16 1.56 13.05
C PHE A 39 23.15 3.10 13.00
N GLY A 40 22.56 3.71 11.98
CA GLY A 40 22.49 5.18 11.85
C GLY A 40 23.81 5.85 11.53
N SER A 41 24.92 5.12 11.46
CA SER A 41 26.24 5.63 11.17
C SER A 41 27.02 4.69 10.27
N LYS A 42 27.90 5.25 9.42
CA LYS A 42 28.81 4.48 8.57
C LYS A 42 30.04 3.98 9.32
N THR A 43 30.34 4.59 10.46
CA THR A 43 31.62 4.42 11.16
C THR A 43 31.47 3.81 12.55
N SER A 44 30.33 4.00 13.24
CA SER A 44 30.06 3.48 14.58
C SER A 44 28.94 2.46 14.54
N LEU A 45 29.22 1.25 15.04
CA LEU A 45 28.25 0.15 15.17
C LEU A 45 27.65 0.08 16.57
N ASP A 46 27.85 1.13 17.40
CA ASP A 46 27.57 1.08 18.83
C ASP A 46 26.10 1.38 19.19
N ALA A 47 25.31 1.91 18.25
CA ALA A 47 23.91 2.25 18.50
C ALA A 47 23.01 1.83 17.35
N PHE A 48 21.87 1.19 17.67
CA PHE A 48 20.84 0.88 16.67
C PHE A 48 20.10 2.14 16.23
N ASN A 49 19.80 2.23 14.95
CA ASN A 49 18.95 3.28 14.39
C ASN A 49 17.47 2.93 14.60
N PHE A 50 16.98 3.23 15.80
CA PHE A 50 15.59 2.95 16.16
C PHE A 50 14.57 3.73 15.31
N VAL A 51 14.97 4.84 14.71
CA VAL A 51 14.08 5.65 13.87
C VAL A 51 13.78 4.93 12.57
N ASP A 52 14.81 4.56 11.81
CA ASP A 52 14.64 3.89 10.52
C ASP A 52 14.09 2.48 10.68
N LEU A 53 14.55 1.74 11.70
CA LEU A 53 14.00 0.43 12.04
C LEU A 53 12.55 0.50 12.48
N GLY A 54 12.17 1.55 13.24
CA GLY A 54 10.80 1.81 13.66
C GLY A 54 9.89 2.10 12.46
N VAL A 55 10.34 2.94 11.52
CA VAL A 55 9.59 3.23 10.29
C VAL A 55 9.44 1.97 9.45
N PHE A 56 10.50 1.17 9.31
CA PHE A 56 10.44 -0.08 8.57
C PHE A 56 9.47 -1.09 9.21
N GLY A 57 9.56 -1.26 10.53
CA GLY A 57 8.64 -2.11 11.29
C GLY A 57 7.18 -1.66 11.16
N ARG A 58 6.93 -0.35 11.24
CA ARG A 58 5.60 0.23 11.01
C ARG A 58 5.08 -0.07 9.60
N THR A 59 5.94 0.06 8.58
CA THR A 59 5.56 -0.23 7.18
C THR A 59 5.14 -1.69 7.00
N ILE A 60 5.89 -2.63 7.59
CA ILE A 60 5.54 -4.06 7.57
C ILE A 60 4.19 -4.28 8.25
N LEU A 61 4.00 -3.71 9.44
CA LEU A 61 2.75 -3.86 10.20
C LEU A 61 1.55 -3.33 9.41
N VAL A 62 1.68 -2.14 8.83
CA VAL A 62 0.63 -1.53 7.99
C VAL A 62 0.33 -2.40 6.77
N SER A 63 1.36 -2.93 6.10
CA SER A 63 1.18 -3.82 4.95
C SER A 63 0.41 -5.09 5.32
N ILE A 64 0.70 -5.69 6.48
CA ILE A 64 -0.02 -6.85 7.00
C ILE A 64 -1.48 -6.48 7.31
N MET A 65 -1.71 -5.36 8.00
CA MET A 65 -3.06 -4.89 8.33
C MET A 65 -3.90 -4.63 7.08
N VAL A 66 -3.34 -3.94 6.09
CA VAL A 66 -4.01 -3.66 4.80
C VAL A 66 -4.32 -4.96 4.06
N THR A 67 -3.40 -5.93 4.06
CA THR A 67 -3.61 -7.23 3.41
C THR A 67 -4.73 -8.01 4.09
N ILE A 68 -4.75 -8.06 5.42
CA ILE A 68 -5.82 -8.72 6.19
C ILE A 68 -7.16 -8.03 5.96
N ALA A 69 -7.20 -6.71 5.99
CA ALA A 69 -8.42 -5.95 5.72
C ALA A 69 -8.95 -6.23 4.30
N ASN A 70 -8.08 -6.19 3.29
CA ASN A 70 -8.46 -6.53 1.92
C ASN A 70 -8.97 -7.96 1.81
N LEU A 71 -8.30 -8.93 2.42
CA LEU A 71 -8.75 -10.32 2.44
C LEU A 71 -10.14 -10.46 3.06
N LEU A 72 -10.37 -9.80 4.20
CA LEU A 72 -11.64 -9.84 4.92
C LEU A 72 -12.81 -9.27 4.09
N PHE A 73 -12.56 -8.19 3.35
CA PHE A 73 -13.58 -7.58 2.48
C PHE A 73 -13.73 -8.32 1.15
N CYS A 74 -12.63 -8.72 0.52
CA CYS A 74 -12.67 -9.34 -0.80
C CYS A 74 -13.15 -10.78 -0.76
N TYR A 75 -12.84 -11.53 0.30
CA TYR A 75 -13.19 -12.96 0.39
C TYR A 75 -14.70 -13.23 0.26
N PRO A 76 -15.58 -12.58 1.07
CA PRO A 76 -17.01 -12.82 0.95
C PRO A 76 -17.57 -12.38 -0.40
N ILE A 77 -17.07 -11.29 -0.96
CA ILE A 77 -17.49 -10.78 -2.26
C ILE A 77 -17.05 -11.75 -3.37
N ALA A 78 -15.80 -12.18 -3.37
CA ALA A 78 -15.26 -13.13 -4.35
C ALA A 78 -15.97 -14.47 -4.28
N PHE A 79 -16.24 -14.98 -3.06
CA PHE A 79 -16.98 -16.21 -2.85
C PHE A 79 -18.42 -16.11 -3.39
N TYR A 80 -19.10 -15.02 -3.09
CA TYR A 80 -20.45 -14.77 -3.60
C TYR A 80 -20.48 -14.76 -5.14
N ILE A 81 -19.54 -14.03 -5.76
CA ILE A 81 -19.45 -13.92 -7.22
C ILE A 81 -19.13 -15.27 -7.87
N ALA A 82 -18.19 -16.04 -7.28
CA ALA A 82 -17.70 -17.29 -7.86
C ALA A 82 -18.67 -18.46 -7.68
N LYS A 83 -19.42 -18.52 -6.56
CA LYS A 83 -20.19 -19.73 -6.18
C LYS A 83 -21.71 -19.54 -6.08
N ILE A 84 -22.17 -18.32 -5.82
CA ILE A 84 -23.59 -18.05 -5.51
C ILE A 84 -24.27 -17.24 -6.61
N ALA A 85 -23.58 -16.27 -7.19
CA ALA A 85 -24.19 -15.35 -8.14
C ALA A 85 -24.55 -16.01 -9.47
N ASN A 86 -25.70 -15.63 -10.03
CA ASN A 86 -26.03 -16.00 -11.40
C ASN A 86 -25.02 -15.37 -12.40
N PRO A 87 -24.79 -15.96 -13.58
CA PRO A 87 -23.81 -15.46 -14.55
C PRO A 87 -23.99 -13.98 -14.93
N SER A 88 -25.21 -13.51 -15.02
CA SER A 88 -25.51 -12.10 -15.31
C SER A 88 -25.13 -11.17 -14.15
N THR A 89 -25.44 -11.57 -12.93
CA THR A 89 -25.11 -10.82 -11.71
C THR A 89 -23.60 -10.82 -11.45
N ALA A 90 -22.96 -11.97 -11.63
CA ALA A 90 -21.50 -12.09 -11.51
C ALA A 90 -20.78 -11.13 -12.46
N ARG A 91 -21.20 -11.09 -13.74
CA ARG A 91 -20.65 -10.18 -14.75
C ARG A 91 -20.85 -8.72 -14.37
N LEU A 92 -22.04 -8.34 -13.91
CA LEU A 92 -22.36 -6.98 -13.48
C LEU A 92 -21.49 -6.56 -12.29
N LEU A 93 -21.32 -7.43 -11.30
CA LEU A 93 -20.50 -7.15 -10.11
C LEU A 93 -19.02 -6.99 -10.47
N ILE A 94 -18.47 -7.87 -11.32
CA ILE A 94 -17.08 -7.76 -11.80
C ILE A 94 -16.87 -6.41 -12.52
N VAL A 95 -17.77 -6.05 -13.44
CA VAL A 95 -17.69 -4.77 -14.15
C VAL A 95 -17.79 -3.59 -13.17
N SER A 96 -18.69 -3.65 -12.19
CA SER A 96 -18.86 -2.60 -11.17
C SER A 96 -17.61 -2.41 -10.31
N LEU A 97 -16.84 -3.48 -10.05
CA LEU A 97 -15.56 -3.40 -9.34
C LEU A 97 -14.45 -2.76 -10.17
N ILE A 98 -14.51 -2.92 -11.50
CA ILE A 98 -13.48 -2.37 -12.40
C ILE A 98 -13.67 -0.86 -12.60
N ILE A 99 -14.90 -0.35 -12.63
CA ILE A 99 -15.22 1.07 -12.90
C ILE A 99 -14.44 2.03 -11.98
N PRO A 100 -14.45 1.87 -10.64
CA PRO A 100 -13.69 2.76 -9.76
C PRO A 100 -12.18 2.74 -9.97
N PHE A 101 -11.66 1.66 -10.55
CA PHE A 101 -10.22 1.52 -10.81
C PHE A 101 -9.76 2.31 -12.04
N TRP A 102 -10.66 2.58 -12.98
CA TRP A 102 -10.36 3.41 -14.15
C TRP A 102 -10.12 4.87 -13.82
N ILE A 103 -10.48 5.30 -12.61
CA ILE A 103 -10.18 6.65 -12.13
C ILE A 103 -8.66 6.75 -11.88
N ASN A 104 -8.06 7.80 -12.42
CA ASN A 104 -6.63 8.08 -12.23
C ASN A 104 -6.27 8.11 -10.74
N GLU A 105 -5.14 7.50 -10.39
CA GLU A 105 -4.68 7.35 -9.00
C GLU A 105 -4.51 8.70 -8.29
N LEU A 106 -4.02 9.73 -8.99
CA LEU A 106 -3.90 11.07 -8.42
C LEU A 106 -5.27 11.66 -8.08
N LEU A 107 -6.22 11.56 -9.00
CA LEU A 107 -7.58 12.06 -8.79
C LEU A 107 -8.25 11.35 -7.61
N ARG A 108 -8.08 10.03 -7.51
CA ARG A 108 -8.56 9.21 -6.40
C ARG A 108 -7.95 9.64 -5.06
N SER A 109 -6.65 9.89 -5.03
CA SER A 109 -5.95 10.34 -3.82
C SER A 109 -6.42 11.72 -3.37
N PHE A 110 -6.64 12.64 -4.31
CA PHE A 110 -7.24 13.95 -4.00
C PHE A 110 -8.68 13.84 -3.50
N ALA A 111 -9.50 12.99 -4.12
CA ALA A 111 -10.88 12.76 -3.69
C ALA A 111 -10.93 12.22 -2.26
N LEU A 112 -10.10 11.23 -1.92
CA LEU A 112 -10.01 10.70 -0.56
C LEU A 112 -9.55 11.77 0.45
N ARG A 113 -8.58 12.61 0.06
CA ARG A 113 -8.12 13.71 0.92
C ARG A 113 -9.23 14.73 1.22
N ILE A 114 -10.07 15.06 0.22
CA ILE A 114 -11.22 15.95 0.41
C ILE A 114 -12.30 15.26 1.27
N LEU A 115 -12.57 13.99 1.04
CA LEU A 115 -13.57 13.24 1.81
C LEU A 115 -13.21 13.16 3.30
N PHE A 116 -11.92 12.94 3.62
CA PHE A 116 -11.41 12.80 4.99
C PHE A 116 -10.91 14.13 5.61
N ALA A 117 -11.08 15.27 4.94
CA ALA A 117 -10.76 16.58 5.52
C ALA A 117 -11.60 16.88 6.75
N ASN A 118 -11.14 17.80 7.61
CA ASN A 118 -11.84 18.17 8.83
C ASN A 118 -13.27 18.68 8.56
N GLU A 119 -13.44 19.44 7.49
CA GLU A 119 -14.76 19.91 7.00
C GLU A 119 -15.22 19.08 5.79
N GLY A 120 -14.70 17.85 5.67
CA GLY A 120 -15.00 16.96 4.55
C GLY A 120 -16.37 16.30 4.66
N VAL A 121 -16.76 15.64 3.59
CA VAL A 121 -18.09 15.00 3.46
C VAL A 121 -18.34 14.00 4.57
N ILE A 122 -17.34 13.22 4.97
CA ILE A 122 -17.49 12.19 6.01
C ILE A 122 -17.75 12.82 7.37
N ASN A 123 -16.99 13.83 7.77
CA ASN A 123 -17.19 14.53 9.04
C ASN A 123 -18.56 15.22 9.07
N ASN A 124 -18.94 15.93 8.01
CA ASN A 124 -20.25 16.58 7.92
C ASN A 124 -21.41 15.58 7.97
N PHE A 125 -21.26 14.44 7.33
CA PHE A 125 -22.27 13.39 7.38
C PHE A 125 -22.40 12.79 8.79
N LEU A 126 -21.28 12.43 9.43
CA LEU A 126 -21.28 11.84 10.78
C LEU A 126 -21.83 12.81 11.84
N THR A 127 -21.49 14.11 11.72
CA THR A 127 -22.04 15.15 12.60
C THR A 127 -23.53 15.36 12.33
N GLY A 128 -23.93 15.36 11.06
CA GLY A 128 -25.34 15.53 10.66
C GLY A 128 -26.29 14.43 11.17
N ILE A 129 -25.79 13.19 11.28
CA ILE A 129 -26.57 12.07 11.85
C ILE A 129 -26.37 11.92 13.38
N GLY A 130 -25.58 12.81 14.02
CA GLY A 130 -25.40 12.84 15.47
C GLY A 130 -24.52 11.70 16.02
N VAL A 131 -23.69 11.06 15.19
CA VAL A 131 -22.75 10.03 15.63
C VAL A 131 -21.53 10.62 16.30
N ILE A 132 -21.11 11.82 15.87
CA ILE A 132 -20.00 12.59 16.43
C ILE A 132 -20.43 14.02 16.72
N ASP A 133 -19.95 14.58 17.82
CA ASP A 133 -20.21 15.98 18.19
C ASP A 133 -19.17 16.95 17.60
N GLN A 134 -17.98 16.46 17.29
CA GLN A 134 -16.86 17.23 16.75
C GLN A 134 -16.18 16.49 15.60
N SER A 135 -15.60 17.25 14.67
CA SER A 135 -14.87 16.69 13.52
C SER A 135 -13.68 15.84 13.96
N ILE A 136 -13.58 14.64 13.42
CA ILE A 136 -12.45 13.73 13.63
C ILE A 136 -11.32 14.09 12.66
N LEU A 137 -10.09 14.17 13.18
CA LEU A 137 -8.88 14.45 12.40
C LEU A 137 -8.39 13.19 11.66
N PHE A 138 -9.17 12.67 10.74
CA PHE A 138 -8.89 11.43 10.00
C PHE A 138 -7.51 11.43 9.32
N ILE A 139 -7.07 12.58 8.80
CA ILE A 139 -5.77 12.70 8.12
C ILE A 139 -4.63 12.64 9.15
N THR A 140 -4.79 13.26 10.31
CA THR A 140 -3.77 13.27 11.38
C THR A 140 -3.57 11.89 12.00
N TYR A 141 -4.64 11.10 12.10
CA TYR A 141 -4.59 9.72 12.61
C TYR A 141 -4.28 8.66 11.55
N ASP A 142 -3.83 9.06 10.34
CA ASP A 142 -3.52 8.17 9.23
C ASP A 142 -4.71 7.30 8.74
N ILE A 143 -5.93 7.52 9.23
CA ILE A 143 -7.11 6.74 8.86
C ILE A 143 -7.40 6.89 7.36
N GLY A 144 -7.27 8.12 6.85
CA GLY A 144 -7.40 8.40 5.42
C GLY A 144 -6.37 7.65 4.58
N LEU A 145 -5.12 7.54 5.07
CA LEU A 145 -4.05 6.78 4.43
C LEU A 145 -4.38 5.28 4.37
N TYR A 146 -4.76 4.68 5.50
CA TYR A 146 -5.07 3.24 5.56
C TYR A 146 -6.28 2.89 4.70
N THR A 147 -7.32 3.71 4.74
CA THR A 147 -8.51 3.53 3.89
C THR A 147 -8.14 3.66 2.42
N GLY A 148 -7.30 4.63 2.07
CA GLY A 148 -6.79 4.81 0.71
C GLY A 148 -5.99 3.63 0.21
N LEU A 149 -5.13 3.05 1.05
CA LEU A 149 -4.37 1.84 0.72
C LEU A 149 -5.27 0.62 0.53
N VAL A 150 -6.23 0.38 1.43
CA VAL A 150 -7.21 -0.70 1.27
C VAL A 150 -7.95 -0.54 -0.05
N TYR A 151 -8.47 0.64 -0.34
CA TYR A 151 -9.17 0.93 -1.59
C TYR A 151 -8.28 0.73 -2.84
N ALA A 152 -7.01 1.15 -2.78
CA ALA A 152 -6.08 1.01 -3.89
C ALA A 152 -5.79 -0.45 -4.24
N TYR A 153 -5.69 -1.32 -3.23
CA TYR A 153 -5.29 -2.71 -3.42
C TYR A 153 -6.46 -3.70 -3.50
N ILE A 154 -7.71 -3.24 -3.31
CA ILE A 154 -8.90 -4.11 -3.32
C ILE A 154 -9.02 -4.94 -4.61
N LEU A 155 -8.78 -4.35 -5.77
CA LEU A 155 -8.86 -5.05 -7.06
C LEU A 155 -7.68 -6.00 -7.29
N LEU A 156 -6.48 -5.63 -6.85
CA LEU A 156 -5.31 -6.50 -6.93
C LEU A 156 -5.50 -7.78 -6.12
N MET A 157 -6.26 -7.71 -5.03
CA MET A 157 -6.60 -8.86 -4.19
C MET A 157 -7.80 -9.63 -4.75
N MET A 158 -8.79 -8.92 -5.31
CA MET A 158 -10.05 -9.49 -5.76
C MET A 158 -9.89 -10.50 -6.90
N PHE A 159 -9.11 -10.15 -7.94
CA PHE A 159 -8.96 -11.02 -9.12
C PHE A 159 -8.27 -12.35 -8.81
N PRO A 160 -7.10 -12.40 -8.14
CA PRO A 160 -6.48 -13.67 -7.77
C PRO A 160 -7.38 -14.51 -6.86
N LEU A 161 -8.07 -13.86 -5.92
CA LEU A 161 -8.96 -14.55 -4.99
C LEU A 161 -10.18 -15.15 -5.69
N TYR A 162 -10.80 -14.38 -6.59
CA TYR A 162 -11.90 -14.87 -7.42
C TYR A 162 -11.47 -16.11 -8.25
N ASN A 163 -10.35 -16.03 -8.94
CA ASN A 163 -9.84 -17.14 -9.75
C ASN A 163 -9.52 -18.37 -8.90
N ALA A 164 -8.95 -18.18 -7.72
CA ALA A 164 -8.64 -19.26 -6.78
C ALA A 164 -9.94 -19.95 -6.29
N ILE A 165 -10.96 -19.18 -5.93
CA ILE A 165 -12.25 -19.72 -5.45
C ILE A 165 -13.02 -20.39 -6.60
N GLU A 166 -13.01 -19.78 -7.79
CA GLU A 166 -13.69 -20.35 -8.98
C GLU A 166 -13.14 -21.73 -9.35
N SER A 167 -11.81 -21.90 -9.23
CA SER A 167 -11.13 -23.16 -9.57
C SER A 167 -11.34 -24.28 -8.52
N LEU A 168 -11.84 -23.96 -7.33
CA LEU A 168 -12.14 -24.97 -6.32
C LEU A 168 -13.44 -25.71 -6.67
N ASP A 169 -13.36 -27.02 -6.93
CA ASP A 169 -14.53 -27.89 -6.98
C ASP A 169 -15.07 -28.10 -5.55
N ILE A 170 -16.23 -27.46 -5.29
CA ILE A 170 -16.97 -27.71 -4.03
C ILE A 170 -18.02 -28.75 -4.37
N ASN A 171 -17.62 -30.01 -4.41
CA ASN A 171 -18.50 -31.18 -4.39
C ASN A 171 -18.72 -31.65 -2.97
#